data_2bc018e1f6073842be9f82da37dc6085
#
_entry.id   2bc018e1f6073842be9f82da37dc6085
#
_cell.length_a   1.000
_cell.length_b   1.000
_cell.length_c   1.000
_cell.angle_alpha   90.00
_cell.angle_beta   90.00
_cell.angle_gamma   90.00
#
_symmetry.space_group_name_H-M   'P 1'
#
loop_
_entity.id
_entity.type
_entity.pdbx_description
1 polymer ?
#
loop_
_entity_poly.entity_id
_entity_poly.type
_entity_poly.pdbx_seq_one_letter_code
_entity_poly.pdbx_strand_id
1 'polypeptide(L)' 'MDLKSTDAGYVNKKNQKNLGKTTKPGTDNNQWFYEMECLDCGHKYYANGSDVWQRKCPKCQGGQP' A
#
# COMPACT_ATOMS: atom_id res chain seq x y z
N MET A 1 12.32 15.13 -5.17
CA MET A 1 11.33 14.71 -6.18
C MET A 1 10.30 13.79 -5.54
N ASP A 2 9.05 14.01 -5.89
CA ASP A 2 7.97 13.23 -5.31
C ASP A 2 7.86 11.86 -5.98
N LEU A 3 7.72 10.83 -5.18
CA LEU A 3 7.48 9.50 -5.69
C LEU A 3 6.03 9.37 -6.13
N LYS A 4 5.79 8.58 -7.17
CA LYS A 4 4.45 8.17 -7.54
C LYS A 4 3.95 7.14 -6.54
N SER A 5 2.62 7.02 -6.40
CA SER A 5 2.04 6.08 -5.43
C SER A 5 2.46 4.64 -5.68
N THR A 6 2.84 4.29 -6.89
CA THR A 6 3.28 2.93 -7.24
C THR A 6 4.80 2.76 -7.17
N ASP A 7 5.54 3.78 -6.77
CA ASP A 7 6.99 3.66 -6.61
C ASP A 7 7.32 3.09 -5.24
N ALA A 8 8.30 2.19 -5.18
CA ALA A 8 8.79 1.67 -3.91
C ALA A 8 9.33 2.82 -3.06
N GLY A 9 8.96 2.85 -1.78
CA GLY A 9 9.36 3.91 -0.87
C GLY A 9 8.34 5.03 -0.71
N TYR A 10 7.28 5.04 -1.54
CA TYR A 10 6.22 6.04 -1.41
C TYR A 10 5.50 5.91 -0.07
N VAL A 11 5.27 7.04 0.60
CA VAL A 11 4.50 7.08 1.85
C VAL A 11 3.29 7.98 1.61
N ASN A 12 2.09 7.45 1.88
CA ASN A 12 0.86 8.22 1.65
C ASN A 12 0.48 9.07 2.85
N LYS A 13 -0.65 9.78 2.75
CA LYS A 13 -1.13 10.68 3.80
C LYS A 13 -1.48 9.96 5.10
N LYS A 14 -1.69 8.66 5.04
CA LYS A 14 -2.04 7.84 6.20
C LYS A 14 -0.82 7.15 6.80
N ASN A 15 0.37 7.56 6.42
CA ASN A 15 1.62 7.01 6.92
C ASN A 15 1.81 5.53 6.56
N GLN A 16 1.30 5.15 5.38
CA GLN A 16 1.45 3.80 4.86
C GLN A 16 2.49 3.82 3.74
N LYS A 17 3.50 2.99 3.89
CA LYS A 17 4.63 2.95 2.95
C LYS A 17 4.45 1.84 1.94
N ASN A 18 4.68 2.15 0.67
CA ASN A 18 4.72 1.17 -0.40
C ASN A 18 6.12 0.54 -0.43
N LEU A 19 6.20 -0.76 -0.14
CA LEU A 19 7.48 -1.49 -0.14
C LEU A 19 7.82 -2.03 -1.53
N GLY A 20 6.88 -2.00 -2.45
CA GLY A 20 7.13 -2.42 -3.83
C GLY A 20 6.07 -3.35 -4.37
N LYS A 21 6.05 -3.44 -5.70
CA LYS A 21 5.14 -4.33 -6.42
C LYS A 21 5.50 -5.78 -6.16
N THR A 22 4.48 -6.61 -5.94
CA THR A 22 4.67 -8.06 -5.80
C THR A 22 4.30 -8.76 -7.10
N THR A 23 4.53 -10.08 -7.16
CA THR A 23 4.10 -10.90 -8.29
C THR A 23 2.71 -11.48 -8.08
N LYS A 24 2.03 -11.12 -6.98
CA LYS A 24 0.67 -11.60 -6.70
C LYS A 24 -0.34 -10.76 -7.45
N PRO A 25 -1.27 -11.39 -8.21
CA PRO A 25 -2.35 -10.64 -8.88
C PRO A 25 -3.24 -9.94 -7.85
N GLY A 26 -3.61 -8.70 -8.15
CA GLY A 26 -4.57 -7.99 -7.33
C GLY A 26 -5.99 -8.49 -7.57
N THR A 27 -6.95 -7.84 -6.90
CA THR A 27 -8.36 -8.23 -7.03
C THR A 27 -9.02 -7.68 -8.29
N ASP A 28 -8.45 -6.63 -8.88
CA ASP A 28 -8.95 -6.03 -10.11
C ASP A 28 -8.16 -6.50 -11.32
N ASN A 29 -8.78 -6.45 -12.50
CA ASN A 29 -8.11 -6.81 -13.75
C ASN A 29 -6.89 -5.92 -13.98
N ASN A 30 -5.77 -6.54 -14.38
CA ASN A 30 -4.53 -5.84 -14.67
C ASN A 30 -3.92 -5.11 -13.47
N GLN A 31 -4.34 -5.48 -12.25
CA GLN A 31 -3.77 -4.95 -11.04
C GLN A 31 -2.85 -5.97 -10.39
N TRP A 32 -1.82 -5.47 -9.71
CA TRP A 32 -0.93 -6.30 -8.92
C TRP A 32 -0.96 -5.80 -7.48
N PHE A 33 -0.79 -6.70 -6.53
CA PHE A 33 -0.64 -6.29 -5.14
C PHE A 33 0.71 -5.64 -4.93
N TYR A 34 0.68 -4.54 -4.17
CA TYR A 34 1.88 -3.90 -3.65
C TYR A 34 1.96 -4.18 -2.16
N GLU A 35 3.15 -4.51 -1.67
CA GLU A 35 3.35 -4.72 -0.25
C GLU A 35 3.38 -3.36 0.44
N MET A 36 2.60 -3.23 1.52
CA MET A 36 2.49 -2.00 2.28
C MET A 36 2.90 -2.24 3.72
N GLU A 37 3.41 -1.20 4.36
CA GLU A 37 3.77 -1.22 5.77
C GLU A 37 3.22 0.02 6.45
N CYS A 38 2.52 -0.17 7.57
CA CYS A 38 2.09 0.94 8.40
C CYS A 38 3.29 1.43 9.21
N LEU A 39 3.66 2.70 9.04
CA LEU A 39 4.79 3.25 9.76
C LEU A 39 4.47 3.56 11.23
N ASP A 40 3.18 3.54 11.60
CA ASP A 40 2.76 3.78 12.98
C ASP A 40 2.80 2.52 13.84
N CYS A 41 2.39 1.37 13.29
CA CYS A 41 2.30 0.13 14.06
C CYS A 41 3.13 -1.03 13.49
N GLY A 42 3.73 -0.85 12.31
CA GLY A 42 4.58 -1.87 11.70
C GLY A 42 3.84 -3.01 11.01
N HIS A 43 2.52 -2.95 10.95
CA HIS A 43 1.74 -4.00 10.29
C HIS A 43 1.99 -4.01 8.79
N LYS A 44 2.23 -5.19 8.22
CA LYS A 44 2.41 -5.35 6.77
C LYS A 44 1.16 -5.96 6.15
N TYR A 45 0.82 -5.49 4.97
CA TYR A 45 -0.37 -5.97 4.25
C TYR A 45 -0.19 -5.67 2.75
N TYR A 46 -1.19 -6.04 1.96
CA TYR A 46 -1.15 -5.84 0.51
C TYR A 46 -2.27 -4.90 0.07
N ALA A 47 -2.01 -4.15 -0.98
CA ALA A 47 -3.00 -3.25 -1.57
C ALA A 47 -2.87 -3.28 -3.09
N ASN A 48 -4.00 -3.06 -3.79
CA ASN A 48 -3.98 -2.87 -5.24
C ASN A 48 -3.23 -1.57 -5.58
N GLY A 49 -2.58 -1.54 -6.74
CA GLY A 49 -1.83 -0.37 -7.16
C GLY A 49 -2.66 0.91 -7.19
N SER A 50 -3.95 0.80 -7.52
CA SER A 50 -4.85 1.95 -7.56
C SER A 50 -5.22 2.47 -6.17
N ASP A 51 -4.98 1.70 -5.12
CA ASP A 51 -5.38 2.07 -3.75
C ASP A 51 -4.23 2.56 -2.89
N VAL A 52 -2.99 2.42 -3.35
CA VAL A 52 -1.81 2.71 -2.53
C VAL A 52 -1.85 4.13 -1.94
N TRP A 53 -2.26 5.11 -2.74
CA TRP A 53 -2.23 6.51 -2.33
C TRP A 53 -3.25 6.86 -1.24
N GLN A 54 -4.28 6.05 -1.07
CA GLN A 54 -5.37 6.32 -0.11
C GLN A 54 -5.53 5.24 0.95
N ARG A 55 -4.62 4.27 0.98
CA ARG A 55 -4.72 3.11 1.86
C ARG A 55 -4.58 3.53 3.34
N LYS A 56 -5.44 2.96 4.18
CA LYS A 56 -5.34 3.06 5.64
C LYS A 56 -4.84 1.73 6.19
N CYS A 57 -4.17 1.78 7.33
CA CYS A 57 -3.75 0.56 8.00
C CYS A 57 -4.96 -0.27 8.41
N PRO A 58 -5.05 -1.54 8.00
CA PRO A 58 -6.18 -2.36 8.39
C PRO A 58 -6.20 -2.70 9.87
N LYS A 59 -5.08 -2.53 10.57
CA LYS A 59 -4.99 -2.91 11.97
C LYS A 59 -5.20 -1.73 12.91
N CYS A 60 -4.55 -0.60 12.69
CA CYS A 60 -4.61 0.52 13.63
C CYS A 60 -5.44 1.70 13.15
N GLN A 61 -5.83 1.71 11.87
CA GLN A 61 -6.61 2.81 11.29
C GLN A 61 -7.96 2.36 10.75
N GLY A 62 -8.31 1.10 10.94
CA GLY A 62 -9.59 0.57 10.50
C GLY A 62 -9.74 0.47 8.98
N GLY A 63 -8.66 0.34 8.26
CA GLY A 63 -8.70 0.19 6.82
C GLY A 63 -9.16 -1.21 6.38
N GLN A 64 -9.26 -1.41 5.08
CA GLN A 64 -9.59 -2.72 4.52
C GLN A 64 -8.41 -3.68 4.70
N PRO A 65 -8.69 -4.95 5.01
CA PRO A 65 -7.64 -5.95 5.15
C PRO A 65 -6.90 -6.21 3.85
#